data_5af8d2ba290f8b2033d66fd6d2554dc7
#
_entry.id   5af8d2ba290f8b2033d66fd6d2554dc7
#
_cell.length_a   1.000
_cell.length_b   1.000
_cell.length_c   1.000
_cell.angle_alpha   90.00
_cell.angle_beta   90.00
_cell.angle_gamma   90.00
#
_symmetry.space_group_name_H-M   'P 1'
#
loop_
_entity.id
_entity.type
_entity.pdbx_description
1 polymer ?
#
loop_
_entity_poly.entity_id
_entity_poly.type
_entity_poly.pdbx_seq_one_letter_code
_entity_poly.pdbx_strand_id
1 'polypeptide(L)'
;MLNLDNGSQNKQTGMWPSQRRIEIFSTCPPIGNNPGVEYSKAVADAARWSEKWGCTGMLVYTDNSQVDPWLVSQLIVQGTQHLAPLVAVQPVYMHPYTVAKMVSSLGALYGRRIYLNLVAGGFKNDLAALNDPTPHDERYDRLVEYATIIKGLLADHESISFQGKFYRVDKLKMTPPLPKALFPGVLISGSSDAGLFAARFLEAVPILYAKPAKDCASTAVNTGGHFGIRIGIVARATEAEAWKEAHKRFPEDKKGKMVHELAMKVSDSVWHHELSRAIEESKTTPSCYWLVPFENYKTFCPYLVGSYERVAEELARYLALGCGTFILDIPACEDDLEHARIAFDLACIKSLFPEDYRSGLAAVPIPQEEPLIS
;
A
#
# COMPACT_ATOMS: atom_id res chain seq x y z
N MET A 1 -60.95 8.86 -25.12
CA MET A 1 -61.64 8.02 -24.14
C MET A 1 -60.62 7.15 -23.46
N LEU A 2 -60.67 7.24 -22.12
CA LEU A 2 -60.00 6.41 -21.09
C LEU A 2 -58.52 6.65 -20.86
N ASN A 3 -58.28 7.56 -19.93
CA ASN A 3 -57.14 7.61 -18.99
C ASN A 3 -57.03 6.30 -18.21
N LEU A 4 -55.84 5.82 -18.05
CA LEU A 4 -55.47 4.99 -16.89
C LEU A 4 -54.16 5.51 -16.32
N ASP A 5 -54.32 6.22 -15.22
CA ASP A 5 -53.27 6.51 -14.23
C ASP A 5 -52.64 5.20 -13.75
N ASN A 6 -51.34 5.11 -13.82
CA ASN A 6 -50.56 4.16 -13.05
C ASN A 6 -49.54 4.93 -12.19
N GLY A 7 -49.97 5.15 -10.96
CA GLY A 7 -49.10 5.62 -9.89
C GLY A 7 -47.97 4.63 -9.64
N SER A 8 -46.77 4.94 -10.12
CA SER A 8 -45.56 4.27 -9.70
C SER A 8 -45.12 4.85 -8.37
N GLN A 9 -45.33 4.04 -7.32
CA GLN A 9 -44.76 4.26 -6.00
C GLN A 9 -43.23 4.33 -6.10
N ASN A 10 -42.71 5.51 -5.84
CA ASN A 10 -41.30 5.77 -5.65
C ASN A 10 -40.87 5.07 -4.36
N LYS A 11 -40.36 3.83 -4.50
CA LYS A 11 -39.58 3.19 -3.43
C LYS A 11 -38.29 3.96 -3.30
N GLN A 12 -38.22 4.84 -2.32
CA GLN A 12 -36.98 5.37 -1.79
C GLN A 12 -36.12 4.17 -1.34
N THR A 13 -35.26 3.70 -2.21
CA THR A 13 -34.14 2.86 -1.83
C THR A 13 -33.25 3.72 -0.95
N GLY A 14 -33.24 3.43 0.34
CA GLY A 14 -32.35 4.06 1.30
C GLY A 14 -30.91 3.99 0.77
N MET A 15 -30.40 5.14 0.38
CA MET A 15 -29.02 5.30 -0.03
C MET A 15 -28.17 5.20 1.23
N TRP A 16 -27.54 4.04 1.44
CA TRP A 16 -26.52 3.87 2.45
C TRP A 16 -25.41 4.91 2.20
N PRO A 17 -24.86 5.55 3.23
CA PRO A 17 -23.71 6.43 3.04
C PRO A 17 -22.64 5.65 2.29
N SER A 18 -22.06 6.26 1.26
CA SER A 18 -21.03 5.65 0.41
C SER A 18 -19.93 5.07 1.28
N GLN A 19 -19.89 3.73 1.39
CA GLN A 19 -18.81 3.03 2.07
C GLN A 19 -17.50 3.45 1.41
N ARG A 20 -16.61 4.10 2.16
CA ARG A 20 -15.25 4.35 1.69
C ARG A 20 -14.63 3.00 1.37
N ARG A 21 -14.33 2.77 0.11
CA ARG A 21 -13.70 1.52 -0.32
C ARG A 21 -12.27 1.50 0.21
N ILE A 22 -11.97 0.52 1.07
CA ILE A 22 -10.62 0.30 1.57
C ILE A 22 -9.82 -0.40 0.49
N GLU A 23 -8.62 0.09 0.20
CA GLU A 23 -7.67 -0.55 -0.70
C GLU A 23 -6.56 -1.21 0.10
N ILE A 24 -6.40 -2.51 -0.07
CA ILE A 24 -5.37 -3.31 0.61
C ILE A 24 -4.41 -3.83 -0.45
N PHE A 25 -3.13 -3.54 -0.27
CA PHE A 25 -2.04 -4.05 -1.09
C PHE A 25 -1.16 -4.94 -0.24
N SER A 26 -0.81 -6.13 -0.74
CA SER A 26 0.30 -6.90 -0.20
C SER A 26 1.63 -6.39 -0.75
N THR A 27 2.76 -6.94 -0.32
CA THR A 27 4.08 -6.61 -0.87
C THR A 27 4.70 -7.85 -1.52
N CYS A 28 5.27 -7.67 -2.71
CA CYS A 28 5.98 -8.70 -3.44
C CYS A 28 7.24 -9.14 -2.66
N PRO A 29 7.55 -10.45 -2.59
CA PRO A 29 8.81 -10.91 -2.01
C PRO A 29 10.02 -10.36 -2.78
N PRO A 30 11.16 -10.11 -2.09
CA PRO A 30 12.42 -9.72 -2.74
C PRO A 30 13.04 -10.90 -3.47
N ILE A 31 13.95 -10.60 -4.42
CA ILE A 31 14.70 -11.67 -5.10
C ILE A 31 15.55 -12.50 -4.12
N GLY A 32 16.03 -11.88 -3.03
CA GLY A 32 16.82 -12.57 -2.01
C GLY A 32 18.03 -13.31 -2.59
N ASN A 33 18.33 -14.47 -2.00
CA ASN A 33 19.43 -15.34 -2.45
C ASN A 33 18.99 -16.43 -3.43
N ASN A 34 17.71 -16.44 -3.83
CA ASN A 34 17.11 -17.50 -4.66
C ASN A 34 16.63 -16.93 -6.01
N PRO A 35 17.55 -16.64 -6.95
CA PRO A 35 17.20 -16.13 -8.27
C PRO A 35 16.54 -17.21 -9.15
N GLY A 36 15.89 -16.75 -10.24
CA GLY A 36 15.35 -17.62 -11.26
C GLY A 36 13.98 -18.21 -10.96
N VAL A 37 13.80 -19.50 -11.16
CA VAL A 37 12.49 -20.18 -11.06
C VAL A 37 11.89 -20.10 -9.66
N GLU A 38 12.72 -20.20 -8.62
CA GLU A 38 12.25 -20.08 -7.22
C GLU A 38 11.69 -18.71 -6.91
N TYR A 39 12.34 -17.64 -7.37
CA TYR A 39 11.83 -16.28 -7.23
C TYR A 39 10.50 -16.08 -7.98
N SER A 40 10.44 -16.51 -9.25
CA SER A 40 9.22 -16.40 -10.04
C SER A 40 8.04 -17.16 -9.39
N LYS A 41 8.32 -18.32 -8.80
CA LYS A 41 7.34 -19.12 -8.06
C LYS A 41 6.88 -18.37 -6.79
N ALA A 42 7.80 -17.81 -6.02
CA ALA A 42 7.47 -17.05 -4.81
C ALA A 42 6.58 -15.83 -5.13
N VAL A 43 6.88 -15.11 -6.21
CA VAL A 43 6.04 -14.01 -6.72
C VAL A 43 4.64 -14.50 -7.09
N ALA A 44 4.56 -15.60 -7.86
CA ALA A 44 3.29 -16.16 -8.31
C ALA A 44 2.44 -16.70 -7.13
N ASP A 45 3.06 -17.32 -6.14
CA ASP A 45 2.38 -17.81 -4.94
C ASP A 45 1.83 -16.64 -4.13
N ALA A 46 2.65 -15.65 -3.81
CA ALA A 46 2.23 -14.46 -3.08
C ALA A 46 1.13 -13.67 -3.82
N ALA A 47 1.19 -13.59 -5.15
CA ALA A 47 0.16 -12.94 -5.96
C ALA A 47 -1.17 -13.69 -5.89
N ARG A 48 -1.17 -15.04 -6.01
CA ARG A 48 -2.39 -15.85 -5.88
C ARG A 48 -3.01 -15.74 -4.49
N TRP A 49 -2.20 -15.80 -3.42
CA TRP A 49 -2.68 -15.60 -2.06
C TRP A 49 -3.32 -14.22 -1.87
N SER A 50 -2.66 -13.18 -2.41
CA SER A 50 -3.17 -11.80 -2.33
C SER A 50 -4.51 -11.63 -3.04
N GLU A 51 -4.66 -12.22 -4.23
CA GLU A 51 -5.93 -12.21 -4.95
C GLU A 51 -7.02 -12.98 -4.21
N LYS A 52 -6.72 -14.20 -3.74
CA LYS A 52 -7.64 -15.05 -3.01
C LYS A 52 -8.22 -14.37 -1.78
N TRP A 53 -7.38 -13.66 -1.02
CA TRP A 53 -7.79 -12.96 0.20
C TRP A 53 -8.22 -11.51 -0.03
N GLY A 54 -8.49 -11.15 -1.29
CA GLY A 54 -9.17 -9.91 -1.66
C GLY A 54 -8.33 -8.65 -1.57
N CYS A 55 -7.01 -8.76 -1.70
CA CYS A 55 -6.17 -7.58 -1.89
C CYS A 55 -6.53 -6.87 -3.20
N THR A 56 -6.52 -5.54 -3.18
CA THR A 56 -6.67 -4.68 -4.37
C THR A 56 -5.51 -4.89 -5.33
N GLY A 57 -4.31 -5.08 -4.77
CA GLY A 57 -3.11 -5.25 -5.56
C GLY A 57 -1.91 -5.71 -4.73
N MET A 58 -0.74 -5.69 -5.37
CA MET A 58 0.54 -6.06 -4.76
C MET A 58 1.59 -5.01 -5.09
N LEU A 59 2.24 -4.47 -4.06
CA LEU A 59 3.37 -3.56 -4.21
C LEU A 59 4.58 -4.33 -4.76
N VAL A 60 5.09 -3.86 -5.88
CA VAL A 60 6.38 -4.25 -6.45
C VAL A 60 7.33 -3.08 -6.27
N TYR A 61 8.16 -3.14 -5.24
CA TYR A 61 9.11 -2.08 -4.94
C TYR A 61 10.36 -2.18 -5.81
N THR A 62 11.14 -1.11 -5.89
CA THR A 62 12.33 -1.02 -6.72
C THR A 62 13.48 -0.36 -5.96
N ASP A 63 14.65 -0.92 -6.14
CA ASP A 63 15.96 -0.36 -5.79
C ASP A 63 17.03 -0.97 -6.72
N ASN A 64 18.30 -0.59 -6.55
CA ASN A 64 19.37 -1.10 -7.40
C ASN A 64 19.65 -2.59 -7.25
N SER A 65 19.07 -3.27 -6.26
CA SER A 65 19.31 -4.70 -5.95
C SER A 65 18.19 -5.63 -6.41
N GLN A 66 17.03 -5.08 -6.80
CA GLN A 66 15.85 -5.87 -7.15
C GLN A 66 15.73 -6.11 -8.66
N VAL A 67 14.90 -7.10 -9.01
CA VAL A 67 14.47 -7.31 -10.40
C VAL A 67 13.61 -6.14 -10.85
N ASP A 68 13.68 -5.79 -12.13
CA ASP A 68 12.87 -4.73 -12.71
C ASP A 68 11.38 -4.90 -12.37
N PRO A 69 10.73 -3.88 -11.78
CA PRO A 69 9.37 -4.00 -11.26
C PRO A 69 8.32 -4.20 -12.36
N TRP A 70 8.58 -3.81 -13.59
CA TRP A 70 7.64 -4.02 -14.70
C TRP A 70 7.61 -5.48 -15.16
N LEU A 71 8.77 -6.15 -15.18
CA LEU A 71 8.85 -7.58 -15.48
C LEU A 71 8.16 -8.40 -14.39
N VAL A 72 8.36 -8.05 -13.12
CA VAL A 72 7.68 -8.69 -12.00
C VAL A 72 6.16 -8.42 -12.07
N SER A 73 5.75 -7.21 -12.41
CA SER A 73 4.34 -6.86 -12.59
C SER A 73 3.69 -7.68 -13.71
N GLN A 74 4.41 -7.98 -14.77
CA GLN A 74 3.91 -8.85 -15.84
C GLN A 74 3.67 -10.28 -15.33
N LEU A 75 4.56 -10.84 -14.49
CA LEU A 75 4.33 -12.13 -13.86
C LEU A 75 3.07 -12.14 -12.99
N ILE A 76 2.85 -11.08 -12.20
CA ILE A 76 1.64 -10.92 -11.38
C ILE A 76 0.39 -10.92 -12.25
N VAL A 77 0.37 -10.10 -13.29
CA VAL A 77 -0.79 -9.98 -14.21
C VAL A 77 -1.09 -11.29 -14.92
N GLN A 78 -0.06 -12.04 -15.33
CA GLN A 78 -0.23 -13.34 -15.98
C GLN A 78 -0.70 -14.44 -15.02
N GLY A 79 -0.32 -14.34 -13.74
CA GLY A 79 -0.64 -15.33 -12.70
C GLY A 79 -1.94 -15.10 -11.95
N THR A 80 -2.68 -14.01 -12.23
CA THR A 80 -3.88 -13.58 -11.50
C THR A 80 -4.98 -13.06 -12.44
N GLN A 81 -6.23 -12.99 -11.97
CA GLN A 81 -7.37 -12.50 -12.76
C GLN A 81 -7.66 -11.01 -12.53
N HIS A 82 -7.52 -10.51 -11.29
CA HIS A 82 -7.96 -9.18 -10.87
C HIS A 82 -6.91 -8.39 -10.11
N LEU A 83 -5.90 -9.05 -9.50
CA LEU A 83 -4.89 -8.39 -8.68
C LEU A 83 -4.12 -7.34 -9.48
N ALA A 84 -4.12 -6.10 -9.01
CA ALA A 84 -3.43 -5.00 -9.68
C ALA A 84 -1.98 -4.87 -9.18
N PRO A 85 -0.96 -4.83 -10.03
CA PRO A 85 0.37 -4.40 -9.61
C PRO A 85 0.34 -2.94 -9.13
N LEU A 86 0.95 -2.67 -7.98
CA LEU A 86 1.31 -1.35 -7.50
C LEU A 86 2.81 -1.17 -7.74
N VAL A 87 3.15 -0.57 -8.86
CA VAL A 87 4.54 -0.49 -9.34
C VAL A 87 5.25 0.70 -8.72
N ALA A 88 6.32 0.45 -7.98
CA ALA A 88 7.19 1.53 -7.52
C ALA A 88 7.99 2.08 -8.71
N VAL A 89 7.98 3.39 -8.88
CA VAL A 89 8.70 4.07 -9.95
C VAL A 89 9.47 5.27 -9.42
N GLN A 90 10.69 5.44 -9.93
CA GLN A 90 11.58 6.55 -9.57
C GLN A 90 12.03 7.30 -10.82
N PRO A 91 12.05 8.64 -10.79
CA PRO A 91 12.49 9.46 -11.93
C PRO A 91 13.90 9.16 -12.44
N VAL A 92 14.78 8.66 -11.56
CA VAL A 92 16.17 8.36 -11.91
C VAL A 92 16.32 7.11 -12.78
N TYR A 93 15.37 6.18 -12.74
CA TYR A 93 15.48 4.92 -13.49
C TYR A 93 14.95 4.99 -14.92
N MET A 94 13.97 5.83 -15.20
CA MET A 94 13.39 5.89 -16.53
C MET A 94 12.65 7.20 -16.82
N HIS A 95 12.56 7.54 -18.10
CA HIS A 95 11.82 8.70 -18.57
C HIS A 95 10.30 8.55 -18.30
N PRO A 96 9.54 9.62 -17.97
CA PRO A 96 8.09 9.54 -17.70
C PRO A 96 7.28 8.94 -18.86
N TYR A 97 7.71 9.15 -20.11
CA TYR A 97 7.12 8.48 -21.27
C TYR A 97 7.19 6.96 -21.17
N THR A 98 8.33 6.41 -20.70
CA THR A 98 8.50 4.97 -20.58
C THR A 98 7.52 4.38 -19.57
N VAL A 99 7.31 5.03 -18.42
CA VAL A 99 6.29 4.61 -17.43
C VAL A 99 4.90 4.64 -18.02
N ALA A 100 4.51 5.75 -18.66
CA ALA A 100 3.22 5.85 -19.31
C ALA A 100 3.03 4.76 -20.39
N LYS A 101 4.10 4.47 -21.15
CA LYS A 101 4.11 3.40 -22.17
C LYS A 101 3.92 2.02 -21.57
N MET A 102 4.57 1.71 -20.43
CA MET A 102 4.41 0.45 -19.73
C MET A 102 2.98 0.28 -19.22
N VAL A 103 2.42 1.30 -18.56
CA VAL A 103 1.02 1.29 -18.10
C VAL A 103 0.05 1.07 -19.26
N SER A 104 0.19 1.84 -20.34
CA SER A 104 -0.65 1.73 -21.53
C SER A 104 -0.54 0.36 -22.19
N SER A 105 0.69 -0.18 -22.28
CA SER A 105 0.93 -1.50 -22.89
C SER A 105 0.34 -2.63 -22.07
N LEU A 106 0.52 -2.64 -20.74
CA LEU A 106 -0.10 -3.64 -19.85
C LEU A 106 -1.63 -3.53 -19.87
N GLY A 107 -2.16 -2.31 -19.92
CA GLY A 107 -3.60 -2.08 -20.09
C GLY A 107 -4.13 -2.65 -21.41
N ALA A 108 -3.42 -2.43 -22.52
CA ALA A 108 -3.81 -2.93 -23.84
C ALA A 108 -3.68 -4.47 -23.97
N LEU A 109 -2.62 -5.05 -23.41
CA LEU A 109 -2.33 -6.49 -23.53
C LEU A 109 -3.23 -7.34 -22.62
N TYR A 110 -3.50 -6.84 -21.39
CA TYR A 110 -4.13 -7.65 -20.35
C TYR A 110 -5.46 -7.08 -19.82
N GLY A 111 -5.86 -5.88 -20.25
CA GLY A 111 -7.05 -5.21 -19.69
C GLY A 111 -6.93 -4.94 -18.19
N ARG A 112 -5.70 -4.85 -17.64
CA ARG A 112 -5.44 -4.76 -16.23
C ARG A 112 -5.09 -3.34 -15.81
N ARG A 113 -5.76 -2.85 -14.74
CA ARG A 113 -5.39 -1.59 -14.09
C ARG A 113 -4.05 -1.76 -13.37
N ILE A 114 -3.19 -0.78 -13.50
CA ILE A 114 -1.92 -0.67 -12.80
C ILE A 114 -2.03 0.48 -11.79
N TYR A 115 -1.42 0.35 -10.63
CA TYR A 115 -1.20 1.44 -9.70
C TYR A 115 0.25 1.88 -9.74
N LEU A 116 0.50 3.14 -9.51
CA LEU A 116 1.86 3.71 -9.45
C LEU A 116 2.17 4.17 -8.03
N ASN A 117 3.23 3.63 -7.44
CA ASN A 117 3.82 4.15 -6.21
C ASN A 117 5.02 5.03 -6.58
N LEU A 118 4.82 6.33 -6.56
CA LEU A 118 5.84 7.30 -6.92
C LEU A 118 6.83 7.48 -5.76
N VAL A 119 8.12 7.32 -6.04
CA VAL A 119 9.21 7.43 -5.08
C VAL A 119 10.23 8.46 -5.59
N ALA A 120 10.52 9.48 -4.78
CA ALA A 120 11.49 10.53 -5.18
C ALA A 120 12.95 10.04 -5.16
N GLY A 121 13.21 8.89 -4.53
CA GLY A 121 14.53 8.32 -4.25
C GLY A 121 14.87 8.45 -2.76
N GLY A 122 15.03 7.33 -2.06
CA GLY A 122 15.24 7.31 -0.60
C GLY A 122 16.62 6.82 -0.17
N PHE A 123 17.33 6.10 -1.03
CA PHE A 123 18.63 5.53 -0.71
C PHE A 123 19.76 6.33 -1.35
N LYS A 124 20.55 7.02 -0.52
CA LYS A 124 21.68 7.83 -0.98
C LYS A 124 22.68 7.04 -1.83
N ASN A 125 22.96 5.80 -1.40
CA ASN A 125 23.93 4.95 -2.10
C ASN A 125 23.45 4.58 -3.51
N ASP A 126 22.15 4.33 -3.68
CA ASP A 126 21.58 4.03 -4.99
C ASP A 126 21.64 5.24 -5.92
N LEU A 127 21.27 6.41 -5.40
CA LEU A 127 21.36 7.67 -6.15
C LEU A 127 22.81 8.00 -6.53
N ALA A 128 23.74 7.82 -5.59
CA ALA A 128 25.18 8.07 -5.85
C ALA A 128 25.73 7.10 -6.91
N ALA A 129 25.33 5.82 -6.84
CA ALA A 129 25.73 4.83 -7.85
C ALA A 129 25.23 5.16 -9.26
N LEU A 130 24.09 5.85 -9.36
CA LEU A 130 23.51 6.34 -10.61
C LEU A 130 23.98 7.76 -10.97
N ASN A 131 24.93 8.32 -10.21
CA ASN A 131 25.41 9.67 -10.38
C ASN A 131 24.29 10.74 -10.36
N ASP A 132 23.32 10.58 -9.47
CA ASP A 132 22.23 11.53 -9.26
C ASP A 132 22.48 12.38 -7.99
N PRO A 133 23.02 13.61 -8.14
CA PRO A 133 23.32 14.50 -7.01
C PRO A 133 22.13 15.35 -6.57
N THR A 134 20.94 15.13 -7.13
CA THR A 134 19.75 15.98 -6.90
C THR A 134 19.41 16.05 -5.40
N PRO A 135 19.33 17.24 -4.80
CA PRO A 135 18.96 17.43 -3.39
C PRO A 135 17.56 16.87 -3.08
N HIS A 136 17.33 16.53 -1.81
CA HIS A 136 16.09 15.87 -1.36
C HIS A 136 14.83 16.56 -1.86
N ASP A 137 14.64 17.85 -1.62
CA ASP A 137 13.41 18.54 -1.98
C ASP A 137 13.28 18.72 -3.49
N GLU A 138 14.38 18.96 -4.20
CA GLU A 138 14.39 19.03 -5.67
C GLU A 138 14.03 17.69 -6.32
N ARG A 139 14.27 16.55 -5.65
CA ARG A 139 13.79 15.25 -6.13
C ARG A 139 12.26 15.18 -6.14
N TYR A 140 11.58 15.84 -5.19
CA TYR A 140 10.13 15.95 -5.21
C TYR A 140 9.62 16.92 -6.27
N ASP A 141 10.34 18.03 -6.54
CA ASP A 141 10.01 18.89 -7.68
C ASP A 141 10.10 18.12 -9.00
N ARG A 142 11.19 17.35 -9.18
CA ARG A 142 11.35 16.45 -10.33
C ARG A 142 10.23 15.42 -10.42
N LEU A 143 9.80 14.84 -9.28
CA LEU A 143 8.72 13.87 -9.22
C LEU A 143 7.37 14.47 -9.63
N VAL A 144 7.10 15.72 -9.28
CA VAL A 144 5.90 16.45 -9.69
C VAL A 144 5.86 16.62 -11.21
N GLU A 145 6.94 17.09 -11.84
CA GLU A 145 7.03 17.19 -13.30
C GLU A 145 6.85 15.83 -13.98
N TYR A 146 7.53 14.81 -13.44
CA TYR A 146 7.49 13.44 -13.89
C TYR A 146 6.07 12.87 -13.91
N ALA A 147 5.36 12.98 -12.78
CA ALA A 147 4.00 12.47 -12.63
C ALA A 147 2.99 13.28 -13.46
N THR A 148 3.19 14.59 -13.61
CA THR A 148 2.37 15.44 -14.47
C THR A 148 2.41 14.97 -15.92
N ILE A 149 3.60 14.66 -16.43
CA ILE A 149 3.75 14.13 -17.79
C ILE A 149 3.10 12.75 -17.92
N ILE A 150 3.31 11.84 -16.95
CA ILE A 150 2.69 10.51 -16.96
C ILE A 150 1.16 10.62 -16.97
N LYS A 151 0.60 11.41 -16.05
CA LYS A 151 -0.87 11.60 -15.96
C LYS A 151 -1.42 12.21 -17.26
N GLY A 152 -0.76 13.22 -17.81
CA GLY A 152 -1.19 13.84 -19.06
C GLY A 152 -1.18 12.87 -20.25
N LEU A 153 -0.14 12.03 -20.37
CA LEU A 153 -0.06 11.02 -21.43
C LEU A 153 -1.12 9.91 -21.31
N LEU A 154 -1.59 9.61 -20.09
CA LEU A 154 -2.54 8.54 -19.82
C LEU A 154 -4.01 9.02 -19.75
N ALA A 155 -4.24 10.31 -19.49
CA ALA A 155 -5.57 10.86 -19.28
C ALA A 155 -6.33 11.08 -20.59
N ASP A 156 -5.63 11.62 -21.60
CA ASP A 156 -6.25 12.07 -22.85
C ASP A 156 -5.62 11.38 -24.07
N HIS A 157 -6.42 11.24 -25.11
CA HIS A 157 -5.95 10.70 -26.40
C HIS A 157 -5.22 11.78 -27.24
N GLU A 158 -5.13 12.99 -26.72
CA GLU A 158 -4.45 14.12 -27.36
C GLU A 158 -2.93 14.09 -27.10
N SER A 159 -2.19 14.89 -27.87
CA SER A 159 -0.77 15.11 -27.61
C SER A 159 -0.56 16.15 -26.49
N ILE A 160 0.44 15.94 -25.69
CA ILE A 160 0.83 16.88 -24.64
C ILE A 160 2.15 17.57 -24.97
N SER A 161 2.29 18.82 -24.57
CA SER A 161 3.56 19.54 -24.50
C SER A 161 3.78 20.01 -23.07
N PHE A 162 5.00 19.83 -22.57
CA PHE A 162 5.37 20.22 -21.21
C PHE A 162 6.79 20.80 -21.23
N GLN A 163 7.02 21.87 -20.47
CA GLN A 163 8.33 22.47 -20.28
C GLN A 163 8.53 22.80 -18.81
N GLY A 164 9.40 22.04 -18.15
CA GLY A 164 9.77 22.22 -16.76
C GLY A 164 11.28 22.41 -16.58
N LYS A 165 11.73 22.31 -15.34
CA LYS A 165 13.13 22.34 -14.94
C LYS A 165 13.85 21.05 -15.33
N PHE A 166 13.18 19.90 -15.15
CA PHE A 166 13.77 18.57 -15.29
C PHE A 166 13.37 17.88 -16.59
N TYR A 167 12.19 18.16 -17.11
CA TYR A 167 11.67 17.49 -18.30
C TYR A 167 11.13 18.49 -19.33
N ARG A 168 11.30 18.11 -20.60
CA ARG A 168 10.68 18.81 -21.71
C ARG A 168 10.16 17.78 -22.71
N VAL A 169 8.88 17.89 -23.08
CA VAL A 169 8.25 17.11 -24.17
C VAL A 169 7.46 18.04 -25.07
N ASP A 170 7.41 17.72 -26.36
CA ASP A 170 6.69 18.52 -27.35
C ASP A 170 5.79 17.61 -28.20
N LYS A 171 4.48 17.92 -28.22
CA LYS A 171 3.44 17.19 -28.97
C LYS A 171 3.53 15.67 -28.82
N LEU A 172 3.91 15.22 -27.62
CA LEU A 172 4.08 13.80 -27.31
C LEU A 172 2.72 13.13 -27.12
N LYS A 173 2.50 12.02 -27.82
CA LYS A 173 1.24 11.26 -27.78
C LYS A 173 1.47 9.82 -27.33
N MET A 174 0.54 9.28 -26.55
CA MET A 174 0.56 7.87 -26.14
C MET A 174 -0.16 6.97 -27.13
N THR A 175 0.50 5.87 -27.54
CA THR A 175 -0.07 4.82 -28.39
C THR A 175 0.43 3.47 -27.89
N PRO A 176 -0.47 2.48 -27.64
CA PRO A 176 -1.92 2.61 -27.67
C PRO A 176 -2.45 3.56 -26.60
N PRO A 177 -3.63 4.18 -26.79
CA PRO A 177 -4.27 4.99 -25.77
C PRO A 177 -4.76 4.09 -24.62
N LEU A 178 -4.70 4.59 -23.39
CA LEU A 178 -5.19 3.87 -22.22
C LEU A 178 -6.71 4.08 -22.05
N PRO A 179 -7.53 3.02 -21.93
CA PRO A 179 -8.94 3.17 -21.57
C PRO A 179 -9.11 3.90 -20.22
N LYS A 180 -10.03 4.87 -20.12
CA LYS A 180 -10.27 5.65 -18.90
C LYS A 180 -10.49 4.80 -17.65
N ALA A 181 -11.18 3.65 -17.78
CA ALA A 181 -11.42 2.73 -16.67
C ALA A 181 -10.12 2.12 -16.09
N LEU A 182 -9.03 2.12 -16.86
CA LEU A 182 -7.72 1.60 -16.45
C LEU A 182 -6.76 2.68 -15.99
N PHE A 183 -7.22 3.95 -15.88
CA PHE A 183 -6.37 5.04 -15.38
C PHE A 183 -5.76 4.66 -14.03
N PRO A 184 -4.44 4.81 -13.84
CA PRO A 184 -3.76 4.34 -12.64
C PRO A 184 -4.22 5.06 -11.38
N GLY A 185 -4.34 4.32 -10.27
CA GLY A 185 -4.28 4.91 -8.94
C GLY A 185 -2.85 5.37 -8.67
N VAL A 186 -2.68 6.55 -8.09
CA VAL A 186 -1.35 7.13 -7.84
C VAL A 186 -1.14 7.31 -6.36
N LEU A 187 -0.08 6.69 -5.85
CA LEU A 187 0.38 6.78 -4.47
C LEU A 187 1.75 7.46 -4.45
N ILE A 188 2.07 8.18 -3.38
CA ILE A 188 3.40 8.76 -3.16
C ILE A 188 3.93 8.29 -1.81
N SER A 189 5.07 7.61 -1.82
CA SER A 189 5.76 7.22 -0.60
C SER A 189 6.66 8.37 -0.12
N GLY A 190 6.35 8.93 1.05
CA GLY A 190 7.14 9.98 1.68
C GLY A 190 6.35 10.76 2.73
N SER A 191 6.98 11.01 3.88
CA SER A 191 6.39 11.73 5.02
C SER A 191 6.94 13.15 5.20
N SER A 192 7.91 13.58 4.37
CA SER A 192 8.46 14.93 4.40
C SER A 192 7.44 15.97 3.88
N ASP A 193 7.59 17.22 4.27
CA ASP A 193 6.74 18.31 3.79
C ASP A 193 6.72 18.39 2.26
N ALA A 194 7.88 18.21 1.61
CA ALA A 194 7.99 18.16 0.15
C ALA A 194 7.20 16.97 -0.44
N GLY A 195 7.24 15.80 0.20
CA GLY A 195 6.46 14.62 -0.20
C GLY A 195 4.97 14.83 -0.05
N LEU A 196 4.52 15.40 1.07
CA LEU A 196 3.11 15.71 1.30
C LEU A 196 2.59 16.81 0.37
N PHE A 197 3.43 17.81 0.06
CA PHE A 197 3.10 18.81 -0.95
C PHE A 197 2.92 18.19 -2.33
N ALA A 198 3.86 17.34 -2.77
CA ALA A 198 3.77 16.63 -4.04
C ALA A 198 2.51 15.75 -4.12
N ALA A 199 2.16 15.03 -3.04
CA ALA A 199 0.95 14.22 -2.98
C ALA A 199 -0.32 15.08 -3.17
N ARG A 200 -0.42 16.20 -2.47
CA ARG A 200 -1.55 17.14 -2.63
C ARG A 200 -1.63 17.72 -4.03
N PHE A 201 -0.50 18.20 -4.57
CA PHE A 201 -0.45 18.80 -5.91
C PHE A 201 -0.87 17.82 -7.01
N LEU A 202 -0.48 16.56 -6.87
CA LEU A 202 -0.77 15.50 -7.83
C LEU A 202 -2.10 14.78 -7.54
N GLU A 203 -2.85 15.17 -6.51
CA GLU A 203 -4.06 14.46 -6.07
C GLU A 203 -3.80 12.96 -5.89
N ALA A 204 -2.63 12.62 -5.32
CA ALA A 204 -2.18 11.27 -5.06
C ALA A 204 -2.39 10.90 -3.59
N VAL A 205 -2.49 9.61 -3.28
CA VAL A 205 -2.57 9.13 -1.90
C VAL A 205 -1.17 9.15 -1.27
N PRO A 206 -0.91 9.98 -0.23
CA PRO A 206 0.34 9.90 0.50
C PRO A 206 0.38 8.59 1.30
N ILE A 207 1.45 7.82 1.15
CA ILE A 207 1.72 6.60 1.91
C ILE A 207 2.76 6.89 2.98
N LEU A 208 2.36 6.64 4.20
CA LEU A 208 3.14 6.92 5.40
C LEU A 208 3.45 5.60 6.13
N TYR A 209 4.46 5.62 6.97
CA TYR A 209 4.63 4.52 7.90
C TYR A 209 3.71 4.70 9.10
N ALA A 210 3.04 3.61 9.47
CA ALA A 210 2.11 3.65 10.57
C ALA A 210 2.81 4.09 11.86
N LYS A 211 2.21 5.07 12.56
CA LYS A 211 2.44 5.35 13.99
C LYS A 211 1.24 4.77 14.75
N PRO A 212 1.29 4.55 16.07
CA PRO A 212 0.09 4.21 16.80
C PRO A 212 -1.06 5.16 16.44
N ALA A 213 -2.27 4.65 16.20
CA ALA A 213 -3.38 5.46 15.66
C ALA A 213 -3.69 6.70 16.53
N LYS A 214 -3.49 6.59 17.86
CA LYS A 214 -3.62 7.73 18.79
C LYS A 214 -2.69 8.90 18.47
N ASP A 215 -1.56 8.64 17.82
CA ASP A 215 -0.52 9.62 17.48
C ASP A 215 -0.64 10.13 16.02
N CYS A 216 -1.67 9.67 15.28
CA CYS A 216 -1.90 10.03 13.88
C CYS A 216 -2.84 11.22 13.65
N ALA A 217 -3.29 11.91 14.69
CA ALA A 217 -4.23 13.05 14.53
C ALA A 217 -3.65 14.17 13.65
N SER A 218 -2.38 14.54 13.84
CA SER A 218 -1.70 15.53 13.01
C SER A 218 -1.54 15.06 11.55
N THR A 219 -1.31 13.77 11.35
CA THR A 219 -1.25 13.15 10.02
C THR A 219 -2.58 13.32 9.29
N ALA A 220 -3.69 13.00 9.95
CA ALA A 220 -5.03 13.17 9.38
C ALA A 220 -5.30 14.62 8.96
N VAL A 221 -4.92 15.59 9.80
CA VAL A 221 -5.05 17.02 9.47
C VAL A 221 -4.18 17.39 8.25
N ASN A 222 -2.91 17.02 8.27
CA ASN A 222 -1.95 17.38 7.22
C ASN A 222 -2.27 16.76 5.85
N THR A 223 -2.97 15.62 5.84
CA THR A 223 -3.38 14.91 4.62
C THR A 223 -4.83 15.18 4.21
N GLY A 224 -5.55 16.02 4.95
CA GLY A 224 -6.98 16.28 4.71
C GLY A 224 -7.86 15.04 4.94
N GLY A 225 -7.42 14.12 5.80
CA GLY A 225 -8.13 12.87 6.08
C GLY A 225 -8.13 11.88 4.91
N HIS A 226 -7.15 11.96 4.02
CA HIS A 226 -6.97 11.02 2.91
C HIS A 226 -5.50 10.59 2.82
N PHE A 227 -5.20 9.42 3.33
CA PHE A 227 -3.85 8.85 3.36
C PHE A 227 -3.87 7.33 3.41
N GLY A 228 -2.72 6.74 3.18
CA GLY A 228 -2.47 5.32 3.38
C GLY A 228 -1.31 5.08 4.31
N ILE A 229 -1.20 3.86 4.83
CA ILE A 229 -0.11 3.45 5.70
C ILE A 229 0.54 2.15 5.22
N ARG A 230 1.84 2.03 5.49
CA ARG A 230 2.56 0.76 5.36
C ARG A 230 2.69 0.13 6.75
N ILE A 231 2.24 -1.13 6.89
CA ILE A 231 2.17 -1.84 8.16
C ILE A 231 2.15 -3.35 7.96
N GLY A 232 2.82 -4.09 8.85
CA GLY A 232 2.69 -5.54 8.91
C GLY A 232 1.58 -5.93 9.90
N ILE A 233 1.03 -7.13 9.73
CA ILE A 233 -0.03 -7.68 10.61
C ILE A 233 0.32 -9.11 10.98
N VAL A 234 0.26 -9.42 12.28
CA VAL A 234 0.26 -10.77 12.83
C VAL A 234 -0.95 -10.88 13.76
N ALA A 235 -2.10 -11.23 13.18
CA ALA A 235 -3.36 -11.43 13.92
C ALA A 235 -3.65 -12.92 14.06
N ARG A 236 -4.19 -13.35 15.21
CA ARG A 236 -4.64 -14.73 15.47
C ARG A 236 -5.90 -14.69 16.33
N ALA A 237 -6.49 -15.87 16.59
CA ALA A 237 -7.67 -15.97 17.43
C ALA A 237 -7.41 -15.47 18.87
N THR A 238 -6.21 -15.68 19.38
CA THR A 238 -5.81 -15.25 20.73
C THR A 238 -4.52 -14.41 20.71
N GLU A 239 -4.37 -13.56 21.73
CA GLU A 239 -3.15 -12.78 21.95
C GLU A 239 -1.91 -13.69 22.04
N ALA A 240 -2.00 -14.79 22.77
CA ALA A 240 -0.88 -15.70 22.98
C ALA A 240 -0.41 -16.35 21.68
N GLU A 241 -1.32 -16.76 20.81
CA GLU A 241 -1.00 -17.31 19.50
C GLU A 241 -0.35 -16.27 18.58
N ALA A 242 -0.90 -15.06 18.56
CA ALA A 242 -0.36 -13.98 17.75
C ALA A 242 1.09 -13.64 18.14
N TRP A 243 1.36 -13.47 19.43
CA TRP A 243 2.70 -13.17 19.93
C TRP A 243 3.67 -14.34 19.74
N LYS A 244 3.21 -15.58 19.90
CA LYS A 244 4.02 -16.77 19.61
C LYS A 244 4.47 -16.78 18.16
N GLU A 245 3.56 -16.52 17.21
CA GLU A 245 3.89 -16.47 15.78
C GLU A 245 4.79 -15.28 15.45
N ALA A 246 4.54 -14.11 16.04
CA ALA A 246 5.35 -12.91 15.85
C ALA A 246 6.81 -13.13 16.28
N HIS A 247 7.03 -13.69 17.47
CA HIS A 247 8.40 -14.00 17.95
C HIS A 247 9.07 -15.13 17.18
N LYS A 248 8.31 -16.10 16.66
CA LYS A 248 8.83 -17.15 15.78
C LYS A 248 9.32 -16.55 14.45
N ARG A 249 8.55 -15.63 13.87
CA ARG A 249 8.85 -14.97 12.60
C ARG A 249 10.00 -13.96 12.73
N PHE A 250 10.02 -13.22 13.80
CA PHE A 250 11.00 -12.16 14.08
C PHE A 250 11.69 -12.38 15.43
N PRO A 251 12.56 -13.40 15.54
CA PRO A 251 13.33 -13.60 16.75
C PRO A 251 14.29 -12.42 17.01
N GLU A 252 14.67 -12.21 18.26
CA GLU A 252 15.67 -11.21 18.61
C GLU A 252 16.98 -11.40 17.84
N ASP A 253 17.46 -10.31 17.23
CA ASP A 253 18.67 -10.32 16.40
C ASP A 253 19.57 -9.13 16.73
N LYS A 254 20.59 -9.37 17.58
CA LYS A 254 21.57 -8.35 17.97
C LYS A 254 22.40 -7.83 16.79
N LYS A 255 22.66 -8.69 15.79
CA LYS A 255 23.40 -8.28 14.58
C LYS A 255 22.51 -7.38 13.71
N GLY A 256 21.23 -7.72 13.57
CA GLY A 256 20.25 -6.91 12.87
C GLY A 256 20.14 -5.50 13.44
N LYS A 257 20.11 -5.36 14.78
CA LYS A 257 20.12 -4.03 15.44
C LYS A 257 21.34 -3.20 15.07
N MET A 258 22.53 -3.79 15.07
CA MET A 258 23.75 -3.08 14.68
C MET A 258 23.73 -2.66 13.20
N VAL A 259 23.24 -3.51 12.32
CA VAL A 259 23.08 -3.18 10.88
C VAL A 259 22.08 -2.04 10.70
N HIS A 260 20.97 -2.07 11.46
CA HIS A 260 19.97 -0.99 11.46
C HIS A 260 20.59 0.36 11.87
N GLU A 261 21.35 0.41 12.97
CA GLU A 261 22.03 1.63 13.41
C GLU A 261 23.00 2.20 12.36
N LEU A 262 23.71 1.34 11.65
CA LEU A 262 24.59 1.74 10.54
C LEU A 262 23.80 2.26 9.33
N ALA A 263 22.73 1.59 8.97
CA ALA A 263 21.85 1.99 7.85
C ALA A 263 21.20 3.36 8.11
N MET A 264 20.83 3.64 9.37
CA MET A 264 20.24 4.93 9.76
C MET A 264 21.21 6.10 9.57
N LYS A 265 22.51 5.90 9.71
CA LYS A 265 23.53 6.95 9.50
C LYS A 265 23.66 7.40 8.06
N VAL A 266 23.26 6.58 7.09
CA VAL A 266 23.37 6.83 5.65
C VAL A 266 22.02 7.03 4.95
N SER A 267 20.91 6.97 5.70
CA SER A 267 19.56 7.18 5.17
C SER A 267 19.15 8.64 5.23
N ASP A 268 18.55 9.16 4.16
CA ASP A 268 17.87 10.47 4.12
C ASP A 268 16.38 10.37 4.48
N SER A 269 15.91 9.17 4.81
CA SER A 269 14.50 8.95 5.06
C SER A 269 14.07 9.52 6.41
N VAL A 270 13.29 10.59 6.36
CA VAL A 270 12.73 11.26 7.56
C VAL A 270 11.97 10.27 8.44
N TRP A 271 11.20 9.37 7.84
CA TRP A 271 10.39 8.41 8.57
C TRP A 271 11.22 7.29 9.23
N HIS A 272 12.33 6.84 8.63
CA HIS A 272 13.26 5.91 9.30
C HIS A 272 13.76 6.50 10.62
N HIS A 273 14.12 7.79 10.61
CA HIS A 273 14.54 8.48 11.81
C HIS A 273 13.40 8.66 12.82
N GLU A 274 12.17 8.92 12.35
CA GLU A 274 10.99 9.02 13.23
C GLU A 274 10.65 7.69 13.90
N LEU A 275 10.65 6.58 13.14
CA LEU A 275 10.43 5.25 13.72
C LEU A 275 11.53 4.86 14.71
N SER A 276 12.78 5.17 14.41
CA SER A 276 13.90 4.88 15.33
C SER A 276 13.77 5.65 16.66
N ARG A 277 13.21 6.87 16.66
CA ARG A 277 12.88 7.59 17.92
C ARG A 277 11.70 6.98 18.67
N ALA A 278 10.66 6.56 17.94
CA ALA A 278 9.48 5.92 18.53
C ALA A 278 9.78 4.60 19.25
N ILE A 279 10.89 3.92 18.91
CA ILE A 279 11.38 2.73 19.59
C ILE A 279 11.67 3.01 21.08
N GLU A 280 12.29 4.14 21.40
CA GLU A 280 12.64 4.49 22.76
C GLU A 280 11.40 4.81 23.61
N GLU A 281 10.35 5.34 22.99
CA GLU A 281 9.10 5.74 23.64
C GLU A 281 8.12 4.56 23.84
N SER A 282 8.15 3.54 22.98
CA SER A 282 7.17 2.43 22.99
C SER A 282 7.37 1.39 24.10
N LYS A 283 8.49 1.42 24.81
CA LYS A 283 8.85 0.41 25.84
C LYS A 283 7.95 0.40 27.09
N THR A 284 7.03 1.33 27.22
CA THR A 284 6.31 1.56 28.50
C THR A 284 4.83 1.18 28.50
N THR A 285 4.21 0.84 27.37
CA THR A 285 2.76 0.54 27.34
C THR A 285 2.46 -0.72 26.51
N PRO A 286 1.66 -1.69 27.04
CA PRO A 286 1.19 -2.84 26.25
C PRO A 286 0.35 -2.36 25.08
N SER A 287 0.90 -2.41 23.90
CA SER A 287 0.25 -2.01 22.64
C SER A 287 0.32 -3.17 21.65
N CYS A 288 -0.66 -3.30 20.77
CA CYS A 288 -0.55 -4.20 19.62
C CYS A 288 0.49 -3.70 18.59
N TYR A 289 0.93 -2.45 18.69
CA TYR A 289 1.93 -1.85 17.82
C TYR A 289 3.34 -2.30 18.22
N TRP A 290 4.08 -2.88 17.27
CA TRP A 290 5.34 -3.56 17.52
C TRP A 290 6.41 -3.17 16.49
N LEU A 291 7.57 -2.73 17.00
CA LEU A 291 8.69 -2.20 16.19
C LEU A 291 9.90 -3.14 16.12
N VAL A 292 9.94 -4.23 16.88
CA VAL A 292 11.11 -5.14 16.93
C VAL A 292 11.53 -5.68 15.55
N PRO A 293 10.61 -6.04 14.63
CA PRO A 293 11.02 -6.45 13.28
C PRO A 293 11.78 -5.35 12.53
N PHE A 294 11.37 -4.09 12.69
CA PHE A 294 12.05 -2.94 12.13
C PHE A 294 13.41 -2.69 12.81
N GLU A 295 13.48 -2.75 14.16
CA GLU A 295 14.72 -2.62 14.93
C GLU A 295 15.76 -3.67 14.53
N ASN A 296 15.31 -4.88 14.24
CA ASN A 296 16.17 -6.00 13.81
C ASN A 296 16.49 -6.00 12.32
N TYR A 297 16.11 -4.94 11.59
CA TYR A 297 16.32 -4.79 10.13
C TYR A 297 15.78 -5.98 9.31
N LYS A 298 14.66 -6.59 9.78
CA LYS A 298 13.98 -7.70 9.10
C LYS A 298 12.85 -7.22 8.20
N THR A 299 12.36 -6.02 8.46
CA THR A 299 11.31 -5.36 7.68
C THR A 299 11.50 -3.85 7.72
N PHE A 300 10.80 -3.15 6.83
CA PHE A 300 10.85 -1.69 6.74
C PHE A 300 9.60 -1.01 7.31
N CYS A 301 8.75 -1.74 8.01
CA CYS A 301 7.52 -1.18 8.58
C CYS A 301 7.24 -1.73 9.99
N PRO A 302 6.45 -1.00 10.80
CA PRO A 302 5.94 -1.51 12.07
C PRO A 302 4.92 -2.62 11.85
N TYR A 303 4.61 -3.36 12.91
CA TYR A 303 3.61 -4.42 12.92
C TYR A 303 2.49 -4.14 13.92
N LEU A 304 1.29 -4.63 13.60
CA LEU A 304 0.23 -4.87 14.58
C LEU A 304 0.21 -6.34 14.93
N VAL A 305 0.34 -6.64 16.21
CA VAL A 305 0.36 -8.01 16.74
C VAL A 305 -0.70 -8.14 17.82
N GLY A 306 -1.57 -9.16 17.71
CA GLY A 306 -2.59 -9.41 18.74
C GLY A 306 -3.74 -10.29 18.26
N SER A 307 -4.76 -10.42 19.12
CA SER A 307 -6.01 -11.07 18.71
C SER A 307 -6.68 -10.32 17.55
N TYR A 308 -7.58 -10.98 16.83
CA TYR A 308 -8.32 -10.32 15.74
C TYR A 308 -9.01 -9.05 16.23
N GLU A 309 -9.64 -9.09 17.41
CA GLU A 309 -10.37 -7.96 17.99
C GLU A 309 -9.45 -6.80 18.29
N ARG A 310 -8.28 -7.07 18.86
CA ARG A 310 -7.33 -6.05 19.24
C ARG A 310 -6.70 -5.36 18.02
N VAL A 311 -6.32 -6.15 17.01
CA VAL A 311 -5.82 -5.61 15.75
C VAL A 311 -6.91 -4.84 15.01
N ALA A 312 -8.15 -5.37 14.99
CA ALA A 312 -9.29 -4.69 14.39
C ALA A 312 -9.62 -3.35 15.05
N GLU A 313 -9.48 -3.23 16.37
CA GLU A 313 -9.65 -1.95 17.08
C GLU A 313 -8.66 -0.89 16.61
N GLU A 314 -7.39 -1.26 16.44
CA GLU A 314 -6.38 -0.31 15.97
C GLU A 314 -6.60 0.05 14.50
N LEU A 315 -6.94 -0.92 13.65
CA LEU A 315 -7.31 -0.68 12.25
C LEU A 315 -8.54 0.24 12.14
N ALA A 316 -9.58 0.03 12.97
CA ALA A 316 -10.77 0.88 13.00
C ALA A 316 -10.43 2.33 13.36
N ARG A 317 -9.47 2.56 14.26
CA ARG A 317 -8.98 3.91 14.59
C ARG A 317 -8.31 4.58 13.40
N TYR A 318 -7.47 3.86 12.62
CA TYR A 318 -6.91 4.40 11.38
C TYR A 318 -7.99 4.75 10.37
N LEU A 319 -9.00 3.88 10.20
CA LEU A 319 -10.13 4.14 9.31
C LEU A 319 -10.91 5.40 9.72
N ALA A 320 -11.14 5.59 11.03
CA ALA A 320 -11.81 6.77 11.55
C ALA A 320 -11.01 8.07 11.29
N LEU A 321 -9.69 8.00 11.23
CA LEU A 321 -8.80 9.10 10.87
C LEU A 321 -8.74 9.39 9.36
N GLY A 322 -9.40 8.56 8.53
CA GLY A 322 -9.43 8.73 7.09
C GLY A 322 -8.38 7.93 6.32
N CYS A 323 -7.65 7.02 6.99
CA CYS A 323 -6.79 6.05 6.31
C CYS A 323 -7.64 5.11 5.46
N GLY A 324 -7.50 5.16 4.13
CA GLY A 324 -8.26 4.33 3.19
C GLY A 324 -7.40 3.34 2.43
N THR A 325 -6.07 3.42 2.55
CA THR A 325 -5.13 2.57 1.82
C THR A 325 -4.14 1.92 2.78
N PHE A 326 -3.99 0.61 2.68
CA PHE A 326 -3.07 -0.17 3.51
C PHE A 326 -2.12 -0.95 2.61
N ILE A 327 -0.81 -0.77 2.80
CA ILE A 327 0.21 -1.60 2.19
C ILE A 327 0.75 -2.53 3.26
N LEU A 328 0.38 -3.80 3.16
CA LEU A 328 0.83 -4.84 4.07
C LEU A 328 2.28 -5.23 3.75
N ASP A 329 3.00 -5.68 4.76
CA ASP A 329 4.34 -6.24 4.55
C ASP A 329 4.26 -7.55 3.75
N ILE A 330 5.42 -8.11 3.42
CA ILE A 330 5.54 -9.34 2.62
C ILE A 330 4.87 -10.49 3.37
N PRO A 331 3.85 -11.16 2.79
CA PRO A 331 3.25 -12.33 3.43
C PRO A 331 4.27 -13.50 3.43
N ALA A 332 4.49 -14.12 4.59
CA ALA A 332 5.35 -15.27 4.69
C ALA A 332 4.67 -16.56 4.17
N CYS A 333 3.33 -16.60 4.26
CA CYS A 333 2.48 -17.68 3.77
C CYS A 333 1.06 -17.15 3.48
N GLU A 334 0.22 -18.01 2.95
CA GLU A 334 -1.18 -17.70 2.65
C GLU A 334 -1.98 -17.31 3.89
N ASP A 335 -1.78 -18.02 4.99
CA ASP A 335 -2.50 -17.80 6.26
C ASP A 335 -2.31 -16.40 6.82
N ASP A 336 -1.18 -15.74 6.54
CA ASP A 336 -0.95 -14.36 6.97
C ASP A 336 -2.00 -13.40 6.38
N LEU A 337 -2.37 -13.60 5.12
CA LEU A 337 -3.36 -12.78 4.44
C LEU A 337 -4.79 -13.15 4.87
N GLU A 338 -5.05 -14.43 5.14
CA GLU A 338 -6.32 -14.88 5.72
C GLU A 338 -6.58 -14.21 7.06
N HIS A 339 -5.63 -14.30 7.98
CA HIS A 339 -5.74 -13.71 9.30
C HIS A 339 -5.82 -12.17 9.27
N ALA A 340 -5.07 -11.54 8.36
CA ALA A 340 -5.18 -10.10 8.15
C ALA A 340 -6.57 -9.71 7.65
N ARG A 341 -7.15 -10.48 6.72
CA ARG A 341 -8.50 -10.26 6.20
C ARG A 341 -9.55 -10.31 7.28
N ILE A 342 -9.49 -11.29 8.18
CA ILE A 342 -10.42 -11.39 9.33
C ILE A 342 -10.34 -10.11 10.19
N ALA A 343 -9.14 -9.63 10.49
CA ALA A 343 -8.97 -8.40 11.28
C ALA A 343 -9.51 -7.16 10.54
N PHE A 344 -9.34 -7.05 9.22
CA PHE A 344 -9.89 -5.95 8.42
C PHE A 344 -11.42 -5.99 8.36
N ASP A 345 -12.02 -7.16 8.18
CA ASP A 345 -13.48 -7.31 8.14
C ASP A 345 -14.11 -6.87 9.47
N LEU A 346 -13.52 -7.28 10.60
CA LEU A 346 -13.93 -6.82 11.93
C LEU A 346 -13.73 -5.31 12.10
N ALA A 347 -12.63 -4.75 11.61
CA ALA A 347 -12.36 -3.32 11.69
C ALA A 347 -13.38 -2.50 10.88
N CYS A 348 -13.78 -2.98 9.70
CA CYS A 348 -14.83 -2.37 8.90
C CYS A 348 -16.16 -2.32 9.64
N ILE A 349 -16.55 -3.44 10.25
CA ILE A 349 -17.79 -3.51 11.05
C ILE A 349 -17.72 -2.51 12.22
N LYS A 350 -16.62 -2.50 12.97
CA LYS A 350 -16.42 -1.56 14.10
C LYS A 350 -16.46 -0.09 13.65
N SER A 351 -15.94 0.23 12.47
CA SER A 351 -15.95 1.60 11.95
C SER A 351 -17.33 2.10 11.51
N LEU A 352 -18.25 1.21 11.17
CA LEU A 352 -19.62 1.52 10.79
C LEU A 352 -20.55 1.75 12.01
N PHE A 353 -20.23 1.15 13.16
CA PHE A 353 -21.05 1.17 14.38
C PHE A 353 -20.22 1.60 15.60
N PRO A 354 -19.77 2.85 15.68
CA PRO A 354 -18.83 3.26 16.73
C PRO A 354 -19.43 3.28 18.16
N GLU A 355 -20.74 3.38 18.33
CA GLU A 355 -21.40 3.49 19.64
C GLU A 355 -22.12 2.21 20.11
N ASP A 356 -22.60 1.34 19.22
CA ASP A 356 -23.41 0.17 19.58
C ASP A 356 -22.59 -1.04 20.07
N TYR A 357 -21.29 -1.04 19.91
CA TYR A 357 -20.45 -2.19 20.23
C TYR A 357 -20.17 -2.37 21.72
N ARG A 358 -20.49 -1.40 22.56
CA ARG A 358 -20.27 -1.50 24.03
C ARG A 358 -21.39 -2.18 24.81
N SER A 359 -22.56 -2.40 24.22
CA SER A 359 -23.75 -2.83 24.96
C SER A 359 -24.46 -4.10 24.46
N GLY A 360 -24.03 -4.81 23.43
CA GLY A 360 -24.88 -5.89 22.94
C GLY A 360 -24.40 -6.85 21.87
N LEU A 361 -23.17 -7.39 21.94
CA LEU A 361 -22.85 -8.59 21.17
C LEU A 361 -22.63 -9.79 22.10
N ALA A 362 -23.73 -10.30 22.61
CA ALA A 362 -23.84 -11.72 22.92
C ALA A 362 -23.77 -12.47 21.56
N ALA A 363 -22.70 -13.26 21.39
CA ALA A 363 -22.53 -14.38 20.46
C ALA A 363 -23.33 -14.33 19.15
N VAL A 364 -22.72 -13.90 18.08
CA VAL A 364 -23.11 -14.37 16.74
C VAL A 364 -22.58 -15.81 16.63
N PRO A 365 -23.45 -16.84 16.46
CA PRO A 365 -22.99 -18.22 16.28
C PRO A 365 -22.17 -18.30 14.98
N ILE A 366 -20.96 -18.80 15.07
CA ILE A 366 -20.18 -19.26 13.92
C ILE A 366 -21.00 -20.37 13.26
N PRO A 367 -21.31 -20.32 11.95
CA PRO A 367 -21.98 -21.43 11.27
C PRO A 367 -21.13 -22.68 11.44
N GLN A 368 -21.68 -23.69 12.13
CA GLN A 368 -21.09 -25.02 12.12
C GLN A 368 -21.32 -25.62 10.74
N GLU A 369 -20.26 -26.06 10.08
CA GLU A 369 -20.36 -26.88 8.88
C GLU A 369 -21.19 -28.15 9.20
N GLU A 370 -22.32 -28.31 8.52
CA GLU A 370 -23.03 -29.58 8.52
C GLU A 370 -22.16 -30.63 7.79
N PRO A 371 -21.98 -31.82 8.38
CA PRO A 371 -21.25 -32.87 7.68
C PRO A 371 -22.07 -33.36 6.48
N LEU A 372 -21.50 -33.33 5.31
CA LEU A 372 -22.00 -33.98 4.10
C LEU A 372 -22.19 -35.47 4.41
N ILE A 373 -23.44 -35.88 4.55
CA ILE A 373 -23.82 -37.30 4.64
C ILE A 373 -23.82 -37.85 3.20
N SER A 374 -22.99 -38.87 3.02
CA SER A 374 -22.84 -39.89 1.97
C SER A 374 -23.80 -39.86 0.78
#